data_be47d795ebf8c14750db4ea03d811670
#
_entry.id   be47d795ebf8c14750db4ea03d811670
#
_cell.length_a   1.000
_cell.length_b   1.000
_cell.length_c   1.000
_cell.angle_alpha   90.00
_cell.angle_beta   90.00
_cell.angle_gamma   90.00
#
_symmetry.space_group_name_H-M   'P 1'
#
loop_
_entity.id
_entity.type
_entity.pdbx_description
1 polymer ?
#
loop_
_entity_poly.entity_id
_entity_poly.type
_entity_poly.pdbx_seq_one_letter_code
_entity_poly.pdbx_strand_id
1 'polypeptide(L)'
;MAAQKQNDQGAAQAAPLGWDNIPLLTAADIECRVQSVSRARSGQVGAVLLLYKDARVDMRILDQVFGPGNWARTHEVINGNLFCNIDIWDAQKGVWVRKQDVGVESNTEKEKGQASDAFKRAGFNVGIGRELYTGPFIYVELADNEFYSEGQQNGRKEVLKCYSNTRFTVAHVAYNERREICELVITDRTGAVRFDMKNRVQGPPQTGQQGQGAAGKPRTQGRTQTAARGQQSAQTPPPGQGTAGGDAKCPICGGPITKAEQDYSLRKYGREACRTCQKAL
;
A
#
# COMPACT_ATOMS: atom_id res chain seq x y z
N MET A 1 -27.31 36.28 48.20
CA MET A 1 -27.22 35.08 47.33
C MET A 1 -27.12 35.58 45.89
N ALA A 2 -25.93 35.61 45.34
CA ALA A 2 -25.67 36.03 43.98
C ALA A 2 -25.62 34.76 43.11
N ALA A 3 -26.55 34.70 42.13
CA ALA A 3 -26.60 33.63 41.17
C ALA A 3 -25.47 33.80 40.13
N GLN A 4 -24.56 32.85 40.06
CA GLN A 4 -23.57 32.70 39.00
C GLN A 4 -24.29 32.32 37.70
N LYS A 5 -24.34 33.22 36.75
CA LYS A 5 -24.68 32.90 35.35
C LYS A 5 -23.51 32.13 34.75
N GLN A 6 -23.67 30.83 34.52
CA GLN A 6 -22.81 30.05 33.66
C GLN A 6 -22.98 30.56 32.23
N ASN A 7 -21.88 31.04 31.69
CA ASN A 7 -21.76 31.47 30.30
C ASN A 7 -21.48 30.18 29.48
N ASP A 8 -22.54 29.54 29.02
CA ASP A 8 -22.49 28.47 28.04
C ASP A 8 -22.29 29.11 26.65
N GLN A 9 -21.02 29.45 26.33
CA GLN A 9 -20.63 29.73 24.96
C GLN A 9 -20.44 28.39 24.26
N GLY A 10 -21.52 27.81 23.74
CA GLY A 10 -21.47 26.71 22.80
C GLY A 10 -20.62 27.15 21.62
N ALA A 11 -19.44 26.55 21.47
CA ALA A 11 -18.61 26.73 20.28
C ALA A 11 -19.46 26.35 19.05
N ALA A 12 -19.82 27.35 18.25
CA ALA A 12 -20.50 27.11 17.00
C ALA A 12 -19.63 26.17 16.15
N GLN A 13 -20.09 24.95 15.95
CA GLN A 13 -19.43 24.00 15.07
C GLN A 13 -19.40 24.61 13.67
N ALA A 14 -18.19 24.78 13.12
CA ALA A 14 -18.03 25.25 11.76
C ALA A 14 -18.85 24.37 10.81
N ALA A 15 -19.49 24.97 9.81
CA ALA A 15 -20.26 24.23 8.82
C ALA A 15 -19.37 23.17 8.13
N PRO A 16 -19.91 21.99 7.79
CA PRO A 16 -19.16 20.96 7.07
C PRO A 16 -18.52 21.48 5.80
N LEU A 17 -17.25 21.14 5.58
CA LEU A 17 -16.47 21.64 4.44
C LEU A 17 -16.93 21.07 3.09
N GLY A 18 -17.51 19.85 3.09
CA GLY A 18 -18.04 19.18 1.90
C GLY A 18 -16.98 18.49 1.01
N TRP A 19 -17.46 17.85 -0.05
CA TRP A 19 -16.69 16.95 -0.93
C TRP A 19 -15.44 17.56 -1.56
N ASP A 20 -15.47 18.86 -1.87
CA ASP A 20 -14.35 19.54 -2.55
C ASP A 20 -13.18 19.86 -1.61
N ASN A 21 -13.38 19.65 -0.31
CA ASN A 21 -12.41 20.01 0.73
C ASN A 21 -11.74 18.82 1.40
N ILE A 22 -11.73 17.64 0.76
CA ILE A 22 -11.01 16.48 1.29
C ILE A 22 -9.52 16.77 1.23
N PRO A 23 -8.83 16.83 2.38
CA PRO A 23 -7.41 17.19 2.45
C PRO A 23 -6.53 16.07 1.87
N LEU A 24 -5.34 16.44 1.40
CA LEU A 24 -4.26 15.51 1.15
C LEU A 24 -3.66 15.04 2.49
N LEU A 25 -3.14 13.83 2.52
CA LEU A 25 -2.49 13.28 3.71
C LEU A 25 -1.19 14.04 4.00
N THR A 26 -0.95 14.32 5.26
CA THR A 26 0.34 14.84 5.73
C THR A 26 1.33 13.70 5.96
N ALA A 27 2.62 14.01 6.13
CA ALA A 27 3.61 13.00 6.49
C ALA A 27 3.24 12.22 7.77
N ALA A 28 2.58 12.88 8.72
CA ALA A 28 2.10 12.27 9.97
C ALA A 28 0.92 11.30 9.78
N ASP A 29 0.19 11.40 8.68
CA ASP A 29 -0.94 10.53 8.33
C ASP A 29 -0.51 9.29 7.58
N ILE A 30 0.73 9.27 7.06
CA ILE A 30 1.25 8.22 6.21
C ILE A 30 2.21 7.36 6.99
N GLU A 31 1.90 6.10 7.10
CA GLU A 31 2.77 5.09 7.67
C GLU A 31 3.54 4.35 6.57
N CYS A 32 4.74 3.87 6.92
CA CYS A 32 5.62 3.14 6.03
C CYS A 32 5.88 1.74 6.59
N ARG A 33 5.59 0.70 5.82
CA ARG A 33 5.84 -0.68 6.25
C ARG A 33 6.71 -1.43 5.25
N VAL A 34 7.50 -2.35 5.75
CA VAL A 34 8.23 -3.32 4.93
C VAL A 34 7.23 -4.29 4.29
N GLN A 35 7.18 -4.31 2.97
CA GLN A 35 6.38 -5.26 2.20
C GLN A 35 7.13 -6.58 1.99
N SER A 36 8.40 -6.48 1.60
CA SER A 36 9.25 -7.63 1.34
C SER A 36 10.72 -7.28 1.57
N VAL A 37 11.52 -8.29 1.91
CA VAL A 37 12.97 -8.20 1.99
C VAL A 37 13.55 -9.17 1.01
N SER A 38 14.55 -8.77 0.25
CA SER A 38 15.18 -9.61 -0.76
C SER A 38 16.68 -9.34 -0.86
N ARG A 39 17.42 -10.34 -1.31
CA ARG A 39 18.83 -10.23 -1.65
C ARG A 39 18.99 -10.03 -3.14
N ALA A 40 19.68 -8.97 -3.54
CA ALA A 40 20.05 -8.71 -4.92
C ALA A 40 21.14 -9.68 -5.40
N ARG A 41 21.35 -9.77 -6.71
CA ARG A 41 22.43 -10.60 -7.29
C ARG A 41 23.83 -10.16 -6.84
N SER A 42 24.00 -8.90 -6.47
CA SER A 42 25.22 -8.35 -5.88
C SER A 42 25.52 -8.86 -4.46
N GLY A 43 24.56 -9.53 -3.82
CA GLY A 43 24.62 -9.93 -2.41
C GLY A 43 23.97 -8.90 -1.46
N GLN A 44 23.75 -7.66 -1.90
CA GLN A 44 23.12 -6.61 -1.10
C GLN A 44 21.69 -6.98 -0.75
N VAL A 45 21.31 -6.79 0.52
CA VAL A 45 19.93 -6.99 0.99
C VAL A 45 19.20 -5.66 1.01
N GLY A 46 17.95 -5.68 0.62
CA GLY A 46 17.12 -4.50 0.67
C GLY A 46 15.65 -4.82 0.90
N ALA A 47 14.90 -3.81 1.26
CA ALA A 47 13.47 -3.87 1.54
C ALA A 47 12.67 -3.01 0.57
N VAL A 48 11.56 -3.56 0.11
CA VAL A 48 10.50 -2.79 -0.56
C VAL A 48 9.56 -2.26 0.50
N LEU A 49 9.30 -0.95 0.46
CA LEU A 49 8.41 -0.28 1.39
C LEU A 49 7.09 0.08 0.73
N LEU A 50 6.01 0.00 1.51
CA LEU A 50 4.68 0.44 1.14
C LEU A 50 4.23 1.60 2.02
N LEU A 51 3.66 2.62 1.40
CA LEU A 51 2.94 3.68 2.08
C LEU A 51 1.50 3.22 2.35
N TYR A 52 1.01 3.49 3.53
CA TYR A 52 -0.38 3.21 3.89
C TYR A 52 -0.88 4.22 4.95
N LYS A 53 -2.17 4.24 5.21
CA LYS A 53 -2.77 5.03 6.28
C LYS A 53 -3.51 4.14 7.27
N ASP A 54 -3.53 4.56 8.53
CA ASP A 54 -4.39 3.93 9.54
C ASP A 54 -5.86 4.30 9.31
N ALA A 55 -6.78 3.41 9.65
CA ALA A 55 -8.22 3.66 9.53
C ALA A 55 -8.71 4.86 10.36
N ARG A 56 -8.00 5.24 11.43
CA ARG A 56 -8.29 6.42 12.25
C ARG A 56 -8.07 7.72 11.50
N VAL A 57 -7.17 7.74 10.51
CA VAL A 57 -6.98 8.87 9.61
C VAL A 57 -8.24 9.10 8.78
N ASP A 58 -8.83 8.03 8.23
CA ASP A 58 -10.11 8.12 7.51
C ASP A 58 -11.22 8.68 8.39
N MET A 59 -11.39 8.16 9.62
CA MET A 59 -12.40 8.65 10.56
C MET A 59 -12.21 10.14 10.86
N ARG A 60 -10.98 10.55 11.18
CA ARG A 60 -10.67 11.97 11.49
C ARG A 60 -11.01 12.88 10.31
N ILE A 61 -10.67 12.48 9.10
CA ILE A 61 -10.96 13.28 7.89
C ILE A 61 -12.47 13.32 7.62
N LEU A 62 -13.18 12.20 7.77
CA LEU A 62 -14.64 12.16 7.64
C LEU A 62 -15.32 13.08 8.65
N ASP A 63 -14.89 13.05 9.92
CA ASP A 63 -15.39 13.94 10.97
C ASP A 63 -15.10 15.42 10.66
N GLN A 64 -13.88 15.72 10.19
CA GLN A 64 -13.47 17.09 9.89
C GLN A 64 -14.18 17.66 8.67
N VAL A 65 -14.38 16.86 7.61
CA VAL A 65 -14.89 17.34 6.31
C VAL A 65 -16.41 17.34 6.31
N PHE A 66 -17.04 16.32 6.84
CA PHE A 66 -18.49 16.14 6.77
C PHE A 66 -19.20 16.35 8.11
N GLY A 67 -18.47 16.33 9.22
CA GLY A 67 -19.02 16.35 10.58
C GLY A 67 -19.40 14.94 11.07
N PRO A 68 -19.20 14.63 12.37
CA PRO A 68 -19.36 13.29 12.91
C PRO A 68 -20.80 12.73 12.84
N GLY A 69 -21.79 13.60 12.71
CA GLY A 69 -23.20 13.21 12.57
C GLY A 69 -23.66 13.02 11.12
N ASN A 70 -22.83 13.35 10.14
CA ASN A 70 -23.22 13.37 8.73
C ASN A 70 -22.58 12.23 7.91
N TRP A 71 -21.98 11.24 8.57
CA TRP A 71 -21.52 10.02 7.93
C TRP A 71 -21.78 8.81 8.81
N ALA A 72 -21.92 7.66 8.17
CA ALA A 72 -22.11 6.38 8.84
C ALA A 72 -21.26 5.30 8.15
N ARG A 73 -20.88 4.28 8.92
CA ARG A 73 -20.14 3.11 8.44
C ARG A 73 -20.93 1.85 8.74
N THR A 74 -21.16 1.04 7.71
CA THR A 74 -21.73 -0.30 7.85
C THR A 74 -20.90 -1.33 7.09
N HIS A 75 -21.05 -2.60 7.44
CA HIS A 75 -20.42 -3.70 6.72
C HIS A 75 -21.50 -4.68 6.28
N GLU A 76 -21.34 -5.23 5.08
CA GLU A 76 -22.22 -6.27 4.55
C GLU A 76 -21.41 -7.35 3.83
N VAL A 77 -21.95 -8.56 3.80
CA VAL A 77 -21.32 -9.67 3.07
C VAL A 77 -22.03 -9.84 1.74
N ILE A 78 -21.28 -9.69 0.64
CA ILE A 78 -21.78 -9.86 -0.72
C ILE A 78 -20.95 -10.95 -1.39
N ASN A 79 -21.59 -12.03 -1.82
CA ASN A 79 -20.94 -13.20 -2.44
C ASN A 79 -19.75 -13.74 -1.61
N GLY A 80 -19.90 -13.78 -0.28
CA GLY A 80 -18.87 -14.28 0.64
C GLY A 80 -17.72 -13.30 0.91
N ASN A 81 -17.76 -12.08 0.39
CA ASN A 81 -16.75 -11.04 0.63
C ASN A 81 -17.31 -9.94 1.53
N LEU A 82 -16.51 -9.46 2.45
CA LEU A 82 -16.88 -8.38 3.35
C LEU A 82 -16.67 -7.03 2.68
N PHE A 83 -17.75 -6.29 2.50
CA PHE A 83 -17.75 -4.91 2.01
C PHE A 83 -17.94 -3.93 3.16
N CYS A 84 -17.35 -2.75 3.03
CA CYS A 84 -17.63 -1.60 3.88
C CYS A 84 -18.36 -0.54 3.07
N ASN A 85 -19.46 -0.02 3.65
CA ASN A 85 -20.18 1.14 3.16
C ASN A 85 -19.81 2.35 4.00
N ILE A 86 -19.51 3.46 3.36
CA ILE A 86 -19.44 4.79 3.94
C ILE A 86 -20.58 5.58 3.32
N ASP A 87 -21.59 5.88 4.14
CA ASP A 87 -22.73 6.73 3.76
C ASP A 87 -22.45 8.15 4.24
N ILE A 88 -22.55 9.15 3.36
CA ILE A 88 -22.29 10.56 3.64
C ILE A 88 -23.53 11.35 3.26
N TRP A 89 -24.00 12.19 4.19
CA TRP A 89 -25.12 13.10 3.93
C TRP A 89 -24.68 14.25 3.03
N ASP A 90 -25.28 14.36 1.86
CA ASP A 90 -25.12 15.51 0.95
C ASP A 90 -26.28 16.49 1.18
N ALA A 91 -26.00 17.54 1.95
CA ALA A 91 -27.00 18.51 2.33
C ALA A 91 -27.52 19.33 1.13
N GLN A 92 -26.73 19.49 0.06
CA GLN A 92 -27.14 20.22 -1.14
C GLN A 92 -28.16 19.43 -1.95
N LYS A 93 -27.99 18.11 -2.00
CA LYS A 93 -28.89 17.20 -2.73
C LYS A 93 -30.00 16.61 -1.84
N GLY A 94 -29.86 16.71 -0.51
CA GLY A 94 -30.80 16.12 0.44
C GLY A 94 -30.82 14.59 0.41
N VAL A 95 -29.69 13.94 0.12
CA VAL A 95 -29.60 12.48 -0.01
C VAL A 95 -28.36 11.93 0.66
N TRP A 96 -28.40 10.66 1.06
CA TRP A 96 -27.24 9.91 1.47
C TRP A 96 -26.49 9.39 0.24
N VAL A 97 -25.19 9.70 0.15
CA VAL A 97 -24.31 9.21 -0.91
C VAL A 97 -23.45 8.08 -0.36
N ARG A 98 -23.61 6.87 -0.91
CA ARG A 98 -22.85 5.68 -0.52
C ARG A 98 -21.59 5.53 -1.34
N LYS A 99 -20.48 5.25 -0.65
CA LYS A 99 -19.23 4.74 -1.23
C LYS A 99 -18.92 3.39 -0.60
N GLN A 100 -18.60 2.38 -1.42
CA GLN A 100 -18.42 1.01 -1.00
C GLN A 100 -17.14 0.42 -1.57
N ASP A 101 -16.47 -0.45 -0.81
CA ASP A 101 -15.39 -1.30 -1.33
C ASP A 101 -15.24 -2.57 -0.49
N VAL A 102 -14.59 -3.57 -1.09
CA VAL A 102 -14.34 -4.88 -0.51
C VAL A 102 -13.01 -4.90 0.27
N GLY A 103 -12.96 -5.61 1.38
CA GLY A 103 -11.73 -5.86 2.14
C GLY A 103 -11.12 -7.22 1.86
N VAL A 104 -9.79 -7.28 1.94
CA VAL A 104 -9.02 -8.52 1.84
C VAL A 104 -8.64 -8.98 3.24
N GLU A 105 -8.74 -10.29 3.52
CA GLU A 105 -8.33 -10.89 4.78
C GLU A 105 -6.84 -10.65 5.05
N SER A 106 -6.52 -10.32 6.30
CA SER A 106 -5.14 -10.22 6.77
C SER A 106 -4.62 -11.59 7.19
N ASN A 107 -3.30 -11.79 7.09
CA ASN A 107 -2.66 -13.05 7.48
C ASN A 107 -2.63 -13.30 9.00
N THR A 108 -2.81 -12.28 9.82
CA THR A 108 -2.66 -12.36 11.29
C THR A 108 -3.97 -12.22 12.04
N GLU A 109 -4.81 -11.26 11.70
CA GLU A 109 -6.13 -11.01 12.29
C GLU A 109 -7.17 -10.91 11.18
N LYS A 110 -7.66 -12.05 10.70
CA LYS A 110 -8.45 -12.15 9.47
C LYS A 110 -9.64 -11.19 9.42
N GLU A 111 -10.58 -11.34 10.36
CA GLU A 111 -11.83 -10.58 10.36
C GLU A 111 -11.62 -9.08 10.63
N LYS A 112 -10.85 -8.74 11.66
CA LYS A 112 -10.53 -7.35 12.00
C LYS A 112 -9.72 -6.67 10.89
N GLY A 113 -8.76 -7.40 10.34
CA GLY A 113 -7.94 -6.93 9.21
C GLY A 113 -8.78 -6.66 7.98
N GLN A 114 -9.69 -7.58 7.63
CA GLN A 114 -10.61 -7.45 6.50
C GLN A 114 -11.55 -6.26 6.64
N ALA A 115 -12.17 -6.08 7.82
CA ALA A 115 -13.06 -4.94 8.09
C ALA A 115 -12.32 -3.60 8.03
N SER A 116 -11.10 -3.53 8.55
CA SER A 116 -10.25 -2.34 8.48
C SER A 116 -9.79 -2.04 7.05
N ASP A 117 -9.46 -3.07 6.28
CA ASP A 117 -9.07 -2.92 4.87
C ASP A 117 -10.25 -2.45 4.02
N ALA A 118 -11.43 -3.07 4.16
CA ALA A 118 -12.65 -2.64 3.49
C ALA A 118 -12.98 -1.17 3.75
N PHE A 119 -12.86 -0.72 5.01
CA PHE A 119 -13.12 0.67 5.37
C PHE A 119 -12.13 1.64 4.73
N LYS A 120 -10.82 1.36 4.78
CA LYS A 120 -9.79 2.20 4.14
C LYS A 120 -9.98 2.28 2.63
N ARG A 121 -10.39 1.18 1.99
CA ARG A 121 -10.69 1.13 0.55
C ARG A 121 -11.95 1.91 0.21
N ALA A 122 -13.01 1.81 1.01
CA ALA A 122 -14.19 2.66 0.87
C ALA A 122 -13.83 4.15 1.06
N GLY A 123 -12.89 4.48 1.97
CA GLY A 123 -12.32 5.81 2.13
C GLY A 123 -11.62 6.34 0.86
N PHE A 124 -10.92 5.49 0.10
CA PHE A 124 -10.39 5.88 -1.21
C PHE A 124 -11.51 6.24 -2.20
N ASN A 125 -12.66 5.55 -2.15
CA ASN A 125 -13.81 5.87 -2.99
C ASN A 125 -14.48 7.19 -2.57
N VAL A 126 -14.34 7.61 -1.31
CA VAL A 126 -14.69 8.97 -0.86
C VAL A 126 -13.72 10.00 -1.41
N GLY A 127 -12.43 9.69 -1.50
CA GLY A 127 -11.36 10.57 -1.95
C GLY A 127 -10.20 10.69 -0.96
N ILE A 128 -10.25 10.00 0.17
CA ILE A 128 -9.27 10.08 1.24
C ILE A 128 -8.07 9.17 0.96
N GLY A 129 -6.89 9.74 0.76
CA GLY A 129 -5.65 8.99 0.62
C GLY A 129 -5.42 8.38 -0.78
N ARG A 130 -6.16 8.79 -1.81
CA ARG A 130 -5.95 8.34 -3.20
C ARG A 130 -4.55 8.61 -3.69
N GLU A 131 -3.91 9.66 -3.22
CA GLU A 131 -2.55 10.06 -3.53
C GLU A 131 -1.51 8.99 -3.19
N LEU A 132 -1.79 8.08 -2.24
CA LEU A 132 -0.89 6.97 -1.91
C LEU A 132 -0.63 6.03 -3.10
N TYR A 133 -1.58 5.93 -4.03
CA TYR A 133 -1.43 5.13 -5.25
C TYR A 133 -0.51 5.78 -6.29
N THR A 134 -0.15 7.05 -6.10
CA THR A 134 0.78 7.78 -6.97
C THR A 134 2.22 7.72 -6.45
N GLY A 135 2.43 7.06 -5.31
CA GLY A 135 3.75 6.89 -4.69
C GLY A 135 4.74 6.17 -5.62
N PRO A 136 6.03 6.53 -5.55
CA PRO A 136 7.07 5.85 -6.30
C PRO A 136 7.28 4.42 -5.80
N PHE A 137 7.98 3.60 -6.58
CA PHE A 137 8.54 2.36 -6.06
C PHE A 137 9.64 2.71 -5.04
N ILE A 138 9.46 2.25 -3.80
CA ILE A 138 10.35 2.59 -2.68
C ILE A 138 11.16 1.35 -2.35
N TYR A 139 12.47 1.43 -2.60
CA TYR A 139 13.43 0.41 -2.23
C TYR A 139 14.50 1.04 -1.35
N VAL A 140 14.84 0.39 -0.25
CA VAL A 140 15.91 0.82 0.67
C VAL A 140 16.89 -0.33 0.89
N GLU A 141 18.17 -0.05 0.81
CA GLU A 141 19.20 -1.01 1.18
C GLU A 141 19.25 -1.16 2.70
N LEU A 142 19.43 -2.39 3.16
CA LEU A 142 19.49 -2.73 4.58
C LEU A 142 20.94 -3.00 5.01
N ALA A 143 21.29 -2.53 6.19
CA ALA A 143 22.52 -2.93 6.88
C ALA A 143 22.35 -4.33 7.52
N ASP A 144 23.45 -5.02 7.80
CA ASP A 144 23.44 -6.40 8.32
C ASP A 144 22.70 -6.53 9.67
N ASN A 145 22.63 -5.47 10.44
CA ASN A 145 21.91 -5.44 11.72
C ASN A 145 20.43 -5.05 11.62
N GLU A 146 19.89 -4.89 10.41
CA GLU A 146 18.49 -4.51 10.16
C GLU A 146 17.60 -5.66 9.70
N PHE A 147 18.20 -6.79 9.32
CA PHE A 147 17.47 -7.95 8.87
C PHE A 147 18.06 -9.26 9.42
N TYR A 148 17.29 -10.32 9.31
CA TYR A 148 17.72 -11.67 9.63
C TYR A 148 17.18 -12.66 8.60
N SER A 149 17.84 -13.81 8.50
CA SER A 149 17.39 -14.94 7.68
C SER A 149 16.68 -15.95 8.58
N GLU A 150 15.44 -16.29 8.25
CA GLU A 150 14.82 -17.51 8.77
C GLU A 150 15.41 -18.67 7.97
N GLY A 151 16.35 -19.38 8.57
CA GLY A 151 17.23 -20.35 7.93
C GLY A 151 16.52 -21.42 7.12
N GLN A 152 17.26 -21.98 6.19
CA GLN A 152 16.89 -23.15 5.39
C GLN A 152 16.67 -24.37 6.30
N GLN A 153 15.43 -24.66 6.65
CA GLN A 153 15.07 -26.02 7.04
C GLN A 153 14.46 -26.73 5.83
N ASN A 154 15.09 -27.81 5.38
CA ASN A 154 14.59 -28.72 4.36
C ASN A 154 14.48 -28.19 2.93
N GLY A 155 15.52 -27.52 2.39
CA GLY A 155 15.59 -27.17 0.97
C GLY A 155 14.63 -26.01 0.55
N ARG A 156 14.00 -25.30 1.50
CA ARG A 156 13.21 -24.12 1.24
C ARG A 156 14.11 -22.90 0.99
N LYS A 157 13.67 -22.01 0.11
CA LYS A 157 14.35 -20.72 -0.12
C LYS A 157 14.53 -19.96 1.20
N GLU A 158 15.71 -19.34 1.35
CA GLU A 158 16.00 -18.36 2.40
C GLU A 158 14.86 -17.31 2.46
N VAL A 159 14.31 -17.10 3.65
CA VAL A 159 13.30 -16.07 3.91
C VAL A 159 13.97 -14.98 4.72
N LEU A 160 14.11 -13.81 4.12
CA LEU A 160 14.67 -12.63 4.78
C LEU A 160 13.55 -11.79 5.40
N LYS A 161 13.77 -11.32 6.62
CA LYS A 161 12.84 -10.45 7.36
C LYS A 161 13.60 -9.32 8.05
N CYS A 162 12.98 -8.16 8.16
CA CYS A 162 13.50 -7.10 9.02
C CYS A 162 13.28 -7.44 10.49
N TYR A 163 14.22 -7.02 11.33
CA TYR A 163 14.00 -7.00 12.78
C TYR A 163 12.84 -6.08 13.15
N SER A 164 12.18 -6.35 14.26
CA SER A 164 11.03 -5.55 14.75
C SER A 164 11.38 -4.10 15.07
N ASN A 165 12.65 -3.82 15.32
CA ASN A 165 13.18 -2.48 15.56
C ASN A 165 13.59 -1.74 14.29
N THR A 166 13.63 -2.41 13.13
CA THR A 166 13.86 -1.76 11.83
C THR A 166 12.56 -1.12 11.37
N ARG A 167 12.47 0.19 11.51
CA ARG A 167 11.30 0.97 11.20
C ARG A 167 11.65 2.15 10.31
N PHE A 168 10.73 2.50 9.43
CA PHE A 168 10.83 3.60 8.50
C PHE A 168 9.64 4.55 8.71
N THR A 169 9.88 5.85 8.56
CA THR A 169 8.90 6.91 8.78
C THR A 169 8.94 7.90 7.63
N VAL A 170 7.78 8.34 7.18
CA VAL A 170 7.70 9.43 6.20
C VAL A 170 8.04 10.73 6.93
N ALA A 171 9.18 11.31 6.58
CA ALA A 171 9.64 12.57 7.14
C ALA A 171 9.12 13.79 6.37
N HIS A 172 8.90 13.62 5.06
CA HIS A 172 8.38 14.66 4.19
C HIS A 172 7.59 14.06 3.03
N VAL A 173 6.50 14.72 2.66
CA VAL A 173 5.72 14.46 1.46
C VAL A 173 5.20 15.77 0.88
N ALA A 174 5.25 15.91 -0.44
CA ALA A 174 4.62 17.02 -1.16
C ALA A 174 3.89 16.50 -2.41
N TYR A 175 2.95 17.30 -2.87
CA TYR A 175 2.03 16.93 -3.96
C TYR A 175 2.04 17.99 -5.05
N ASN A 176 1.83 17.56 -6.28
CA ASN A 176 1.63 18.45 -7.41
C ASN A 176 0.16 18.90 -7.53
N GLU A 177 -0.14 19.73 -8.53
CA GLU A 177 -1.49 20.23 -8.79
C GLU A 177 -2.52 19.11 -9.10
N ARG A 178 -2.05 17.96 -9.57
CA ARG A 178 -2.90 16.78 -9.80
C ARG A 178 -3.09 15.90 -8.57
N ARG A 179 -2.64 16.38 -7.39
CA ARG A 179 -2.69 15.65 -6.12
C ARG A 179 -1.84 14.36 -6.13
N GLU A 180 -0.79 14.30 -6.95
CA GLU A 180 0.15 13.19 -7.01
C GLU A 180 1.38 13.48 -6.16
N ILE A 181 1.95 12.45 -5.51
CA ILE A 181 3.19 12.58 -4.73
C ILE A 181 4.31 12.98 -5.68
N CYS A 182 4.90 14.17 -5.46
CA CYS A 182 6.03 14.69 -6.23
C CYS A 182 7.32 14.84 -5.41
N GLU A 183 7.22 14.78 -4.08
CA GLU A 183 8.37 14.72 -3.16
C GLU A 183 8.06 13.71 -2.05
N LEU A 184 9.05 12.90 -1.72
CA LEU A 184 8.94 11.93 -0.63
C LEU A 184 10.32 11.71 -0.01
N VAL A 185 10.40 11.87 1.31
CA VAL A 185 11.60 11.54 2.09
C VAL A 185 11.20 10.57 3.20
N ILE A 186 11.93 9.47 3.28
CA ILE A 186 11.75 8.45 4.32
C ILE A 186 13.04 8.34 5.13
N THR A 187 12.87 8.34 6.45
CA THR A 187 13.94 8.19 7.41
C THR A 187 13.80 6.90 8.21
N ASP A 188 14.88 6.44 8.80
CA ASP A 188 14.82 5.41 9.82
C ASP A 188 14.57 6.03 11.23
N ARG A 189 14.56 5.16 12.25
CA ARG A 189 14.32 5.55 13.64
C ARG A 189 15.37 6.52 14.21
N THR A 190 16.55 6.65 13.59
CA THR A 190 17.60 7.58 13.99
C THR A 190 17.46 8.94 13.32
N GLY A 191 16.54 9.08 12.38
CA GLY A 191 16.36 10.26 11.54
C GLY A 191 17.25 10.26 10.29
N ALA A 192 18.03 9.21 10.05
CA ALA A 192 18.86 9.12 8.85
C ALA A 192 17.97 8.89 7.62
N VAL A 193 18.25 9.65 6.54
CA VAL A 193 17.50 9.52 5.27
C VAL A 193 17.84 8.19 4.62
N ARG A 194 16.78 7.39 4.33
CA ARG A 194 16.89 6.07 3.71
C ARG A 194 16.33 6.06 2.29
N PHE A 195 15.43 6.95 1.99
CA PHE A 195 14.90 7.19 0.66
C PHE A 195 14.62 8.68 0.47
N ASP A 196 15.06 9.23 -0.65
CA ASP A 196 14.75 10.58 -1.06
C ASP A 196 14.43 10.57 -2.56
N MET A 197 13.17 10.88 -2.89
CA MET A 197 12.66 10.84 -4.26
C MET A 197 13.40 11.80 -5.19
N LYS A 198 13.82 12.97 -4.70
CA LYS A 198 14.54 13.98 -5.48
C LYS A 198 16.03 13.63 -5.64
N ASN A 199 16.67 13.23 -4.55
CA ASN A 199 18.10 13.00 -4.53
C ASN A 199 18.49 11.54 -4.78
N ARG A 200 17.51 10.65 -5.03
CA ARG A 200 17.70 9.21 -5.29
C ARG A 200 18.54 8.50 -4.22
N VAL A 201 18.39 8.93 -2.95
CA VAL A 201 19.06 8.25 -1.83
C VAL A 201 18.31 6.93 -1.57
N GLN A 202 19.04 5.81 -1.60
CA GLN A 202 18.49 4.46 -1.40
C GLN A 202 19.41 3.58 -0.54
N GLY A 203 20.37 4.16 0.17
CA GLY A 203 21.42 3.42 0.88
C GLY A 203 21.20 3.25 2.39
N PRO A 204 21.97 2.36 3.05
CA PRO A 204 22.03 2.28 4.50
C PRO A 204 22.59 3.57 5.12
N PRO A 205 22.31 3.85 6.41
CA PRO A 205 22.79 5.04 7.06
C PRO A 205 24.32 5.08 7.04
N GLN A 206 24.89 6.13 6.49
CA GLN A 206 26.32 6.36 6.59
C GLN A 206 26.65 6.76 8.05
N THR A 207 27.21 5.84 8.79
CA THR A 207 27.73 6.13 10.13
C THR A 207 28.90 7.08 10.01
N GLY A 208 28.65 8.36 10.32
CA GLY A 208 29.64 9.35 10.74
C GLY A 208 30.64 9.79 9.69
N GLN A 209 30.28 10.82 8.95
CA GLN A 209 31.23 11.90 8.63
C GLN A 209 30.49 13.23 8.67
N GLN A 210 30.68 13.96 9.76
CA GLN A 210 30.42 15.40 9.79
C GLN A 210 31.35 16.08 8.80
N GLY A 211 30.73 16.79 7.90
CA GLY A 211 31.11 17.81 7.03
C GLY A 211 32.51 18.24 6.83
N GLN A 212 32.86 18.42 5.61
CA GLN A 212 33.55 19.65 5.18
C GLN A 212 33.23 19.83 3.68
N GLY A 213 32.71 21.00 3.33
CA GLY A 213 32.42 21.40 1.99
C GLY A 213 33.69 21.44 1.13
N ALA A 214 33.59 20.92 -0.06
CA ALA A 214 34.53 21.21 -1.13
C ALA A 214 33.75 21.52 -2.40
N ALA A 215 33.75 22.76 -2.79
CA ALA A 215 33.34 23.26 -4.09
C ALA A 215 34.19 22.60 -5.17
N GLY A 216 33.56 21.88 -6.09
CA GLY A 216 34.17 21.22 -7.24
C GLY A 216 33.49 21.61 -8.53
N LYS A 217 34.20 22.37 -9.35
CA LYS A 217 33.94 23.04 -10.61
C LYS A 217 33.12 22.24 -11.65
N PRO A 218 32.44 22.93 -12.59
CA PRO A 218 31.64 22.32 -13.64
C PRO A 218 32.53 21.79 -14.78
N ARG A 219 32.17 20.62 -15.31
CA ARG A 219 32.74 20.08 -16.53
C ARG A 219 31.69 20.00 -17.61
N THR A 220 31.96 20.75 -18.68
CA THR A 220 31.22 21.00 -19.91
C THR A 220 31.06 19.77 -20.79
N GLN A 221 29.89 19.70 -21.42
CA GLN A 221 29.52 19.31 -22.78
C GLN A 221 29.85 17.92 -23.35
N GLY A 222 28.78 17.30 -23.82
CA GLY A 222 28.76 16.28 -24.86
C GLY A 222 27.33 16.04 -25.34
N ARG A 223 26.96 16.82 -26.37
CA ARG A 223 25.68 16.79 -27.07
C ARG A 223 25.66 15.62 -28.05
N THR A 224 24.60 14.82 -28.08
CA THR A 224 24.06 14.29 -29.35
C THR A 224 22.58 13.95 -29.20
N GLN A 225 21.83 14.47 -30.16
CA GLN A 225 20.41 14.26 -30.42
C GLN A 225 20.19 12.86 -31.02
N THR A 226 19.06 12.26 -30.80
CA THR A 226 18.09 11.85 -31.84
C THR A 226 16.85 11.21 -31.25
N ALA A 227 15.74 11.84 -31.52
CA ALA A 227 14.49 11.40 -32.15
C ALA A 227 13.62 10.32 -31.46
N ALA A 228 12.52 10.81 -30.95
CA ALA A 228 11.10 10.44 -31.18
C ALA A 228 10.73 8.98 -31.48
N ARG A 229 9.84 8.44 -30.72
CA ARG A 229 8.53 7.91 -31.13
C ARG A 229 7.98 6.87 -30.16
N GLY A 230 6.69 7.02 -29.81
CA GLY A 230 5.77 5.92 -29.65
C GLY A 230 5.07 5.84 -28.31
N GLN A 231 3.90 6.48 -28.20
CA GLN A 231 2.84 6.10 -27.27
C GLN A 231 2.49 4.63 -27.46
N GLN A 232 2.52 3.84 -26.39
CA GLN A 232 1.71 2.64 -26.30
C GLN A 232 1.20 2.47 -24.87
N SER A 233 -0.11 2.47 -24.80
CA SER A 233 -0.94 2.13 -23.65
C SER A 233 -0.52 0.78 -23.05
N ALA A 234 -0.26 0.79 -21.72
CA ALA A 234 -0.04 -0.44 -20.98
C ALA A 234 -1.35 -1.21 -20.83
N GLN A 235 -1.53 -2.23 -21.63
CA GLN A 235 -2.51 -3.29 -21.40
C GLN A 235 -1.94 -4.27 -20.37
N THR A 236 -2.76 -4.60 -19.40
CA THR A 236 -2.54 -5.66 -18.41
C THR A 236 -2.22 -6.98 -19.12
N PRO A 237 -1.14 -7.70 -18.80
CA PRO A 237 -0.88 -9.00 -19.39
C PRO A 237 -1.88 -10.04 -18.86
N PRO A 238 -2.39 -10.93 -19.70
CA PRO A 238 -3.18 -12.07 -19.26
C PRO A 238 -2.31 -13.07 -18.47
N PRO A 239 -2.91 -13.90 -17.60
CA PRO A 239 -2.18 -14.84 -16.75
C PRO A 239 -1.36 -15.81 -17.60
N GLY A 240 -0.07 -15.90 -17.29
CA GLY A 240 0.93 -16.65 -18.01
C GLY A 240 0.54 -18.10 -18.28
N GLN A 241 0.67 -18.48 -19.53
CA GLN A 241 0.69 -19.88 -19.96
C GLN A 241 1.96 -20.52 -19.42
N GLY A 242 1.80 -21.41 -18.44
CA GLY A 242 2.85 -22.30 -17.98
C GLY A 242 3.28 -23.21 -19.12
N THR A 243 4.58 -23.24 -19.37
CA THR A 243 5.24 -24.14 -20.32
C THR A 243 4.81 -25.59 -20.08
N ALA A 244 4.29 -26.21 -21.12
CA ALA A 244 3.98 -27.62 -21.17
C ALA A 244 5.29 -28.43 -21.05
N GLY A 245 5.42 -29.13 -19.95
CA GLY A 245 6.44 -30.14 -19.76
C GLY A 245 5.81 -31.40 -19.20
N GLY A 246 5.68 -32.43 -20.05
CA GLY A 246 5.31 -33.78 -19.70
C GLY A 246 3.95 -34.23 -20.23
N ASP A 247 3.92 -35.41 -20.90
CA ASP A 247 2.75 -36.08 -21.48
C ASP A 247 1.69 -36.57 -20.47
N ALA A 248 1.56 -35.90 -19.33
CA ALA A 248 0.60 -36.28 -18.30
C ALA A 248 -0.82 -35.89 -18.72
N LYS A 249 -1.74 -36.84 -18.66
CA LYS A 249 -3.14 -36.65 -18.99
C LYS A 249 -4.01 -36.67 -17.73
N CYS A 250 -5.01 -35.81 -17.70
CA CYS A 250 -5.99 -35.77 -16.62
C CYS A 250 -6.77 -37.09 -16.59
N PRO A 251 -6.83 -37.84 -15.47
CA PRO A 251 -7.54 -39.12 -15.39
C PRO A 251 -9.07 -38.99 -15.55
N ILE A 252 -9.62 -37.78 -15.43
CA ILE A 252 -11.07 -37.55 -15.53
C ILE A 252 -11.50 -37.28 -16.98
N CYS A 253 -10.78 -36.40 -17.71
CA CYS A 253 -11.21 -35.98 -19.07
C CYS A 253 -10.19 -36.33 -20.17
N GLY A 254 -9.03 -36.96 -19.84
CA GLY A 254 -7.99 -37.28 -20.82
C GLY A 254 -7.21 -36.09 -21.39
N GLY A 255 -7.57 -34.88 -21.05
CA GLY A 255 -6.88 -33.64 -21.49
C GLY A 255 -5.50 -33.45 -20.80
N PRO A 256 -4.67 -32.55 -21.33
CA PRO A 256 -3.36 -32.28 -20.74
C PRO A 256 -3.50 -31.73 -19.31
N ILE A 257 -2.59 -32.16 -18.43
CA ILE A 257 -2.53 -31.69 -17.04
C ILE A 257 -1.08 -31.34 -16.68
N THR A 258 -0.88 -30.18 -16.10
CA THR A 258 0.44 -29.76 -15.62
C THR A 258 0.72 -30.36 -14.24
N LYS A 259 2.02 -30.50 -13.89
CA LYS A 259 2.41 -30.99 -12.57
C LYS A 259 1.87 -30.13 -11.42
N ALA A 260 1.81 -28.82 -11.61
CA ALA A 260 1.24 -27.89 -10.65
C ALA A 260 -0.25 -28.12 -10.41
N GLU A 261 -1.00 -28.45 -11.47
CA GLU A 261 -2.43 -28.79 -11.37
C GLU A 261 -2.65 -30.16 -10.70
N GLN A 262 -1.78 -31.15 -10.95
CA GLN A 262 -1.80 -32.44 -10.26
C GLN A 262 -1.57 -32.27 -8.76
N ASP A 263 -0.49 -31.57 -8.37
CA ASP A 263 -0.12 -31.34 -6.98
C ASP A 263 -1.17 -30.54 -6.21
N TYR A 264 -1.82 -29.56 -6.86
CA TYR A 264 -2.91 -28.79 -6.27
C TYR A 264 -4.15 -29.66 -6.07
N SER A 265 -4.53 -30.42 -7.11
CA SER A 265 -5.71 -31.27 -7.09
C SER A 265 -5.62 -32.39 -6.06
N LEU A 266 -4.45 -33.05 -5.98
CA LEU A 266 -4.18 -34.06 -4.96
C LEU A 266 -4.30 -33.50 -3.54
N ARG A 267 -3.75 -32.32 -3.27
CA ARG A 267 -3.84 -31.72 -1.93
C ARG A 267 -5.25 -31.30 -1.54
N LYS A 268 -6.04 -30.83 -2.51
CA LYS A 268 -7.36 -30.24 -2.22
C LYS A 268 -8.49 -31.26 -2.31
N TYR A 269 -8.42 -32.20 -3.26
CA TYR A 269 -9.49 -33.12 -3.60
C TYR A 269 -9.11 -34.60 -3.45
N GLY A 270 -7.86 -34.91 -3.04
CA GLY A 270 -7.36 -36.28 -2.88
C GLY A 270 -7.18 -37.08 -4.18
N ARG A 271 -7.32 -36.44 -5.35
CA ARG A 271 -7.17 -37.05 -6.68
C ARG A 271 -6.66 -36.05 -7.71
N GLU A 272 -6.05 -36.59 -8.79
CA GLU A 272 -5.56 -35.75 -9.88
C GLU A 272 -6.69 -35.30 -10.80
N ALA A 273 -6.73 -34.00 -11.09
CA ALA A 273 -7.70 -33.41 -12.03
C ALA A 273 -7.13 -32.13 -12.65
N CYS A 274 -7.32 -31.93 -13.96
CA CYS A 274 -6.99 -30.69 -14.62
C CYS A 274 -7.92 -29.57 -14.14
N ARG A 275 -7.53 -28.32 -14.40
CA ARG A 275 -8.24 -27.13 -13.92
C ARG A 275 -9.74 -27.08 -14.30
N THR A 276 -10.09 -27.65 -15.46
CA THR A 276 -11.49 -27.76 -15.89
C THR A 276 -12.26 -28.76 -15.04
N CYS A 277 -11.67 -29.93 -14.78
CA CYS A 277 -12.32 -30.98 -13.98
C CYS A 277 -12.38 -30.64 -12.49
N GLN A 278 -11.42 -29.83 -11.97
CA GLN A 278 -11.45 -29.34 -10.59
C GLN A 278 -12.66 -28.44 -10.27
N LYS A 279 -13.31 -27.85 -11.29
CA LYS A 279 -14.54 -27.06 -11.09
C LYS A 279 -15.78 -27.91 -10.85
N ALA A 280 -15.69 -29.17 -11.15
CA ALA A 280 -16.80 -30.15 -11.00
C ALA A 280 -16.59 -31.11 -9.82
N LEU A 281 -15.50 -30.88 -9.03
CA LEU A 281 -15.14 -31.61 -7.80
C LEU A 281 -15.44 -30.77 -6.56
#